data_3c742a4dfcd7d5fb87b9754ae541705f
#
_entry.id   3c742a4dfcd7d5fb87b9754ae541705f
#
_cell.length_a   1.000
_cell.length_b   1.000
_cell.length_c   1.000
_cell.angle_alpha   90.00
_cell.angle_beta   90.00
_cell.angle_gamma   90.00
#
_symmetry.space_group_name_H-M   'P 1'
#
loop_
_entity.id
_entity.type
_entity.pdbx_description
1 polymer ?
#
loop_
_entity_poly.entity_id
_entity_poly.type
_entity_poly.pdbx_seq_one_letter_code
_entity_poly.pdbx_strand_id
1 'polypeptide(L)'
;TRIAFIGNTLLDRAQHFGHFEAALQQAHPESELVVRNLTWAADQLGTEPRPANFADVEQHLTIAKADVIFAAYGFNESFAGESGLPEFRQKLMTYVAGLKAKAFNGKTGPRIVLVSPIANENVKGVAAADRNNKNIASYTKVMREVATAQGVGFADVFTATDAAMASGGTDLTINGCHLNDAGYRVFAKALFEKTFGRKAPMVEEPVRAAVIEKNKQFFRRYRPVNTFYYTGGRNRSYGYLDFLPAM
;
A
#
# COMPACT_ATOMS: atom_id res chain seq x y z
N THR A 1 -2.27 -18.22 -4.72
CA THR A 1 -2.97 -16.91 -4.70
C THR A 1 -1.98 -15.78 -4.90
N ARG A 2 -2.29 -14.84 -5.80
CA ARG A 2 -1.46 -13.69 -6.14
C ARG A 2 -2.05 -12.43 -5.52
N ILE A 3 -1.28 -11.78 -4.66
CA ILE A 3 -1.68 -10.60 -3.90
C ILE A 3 -0.86 -9.41 -4.39
N ALA A 4 -1.52 -8.32 -4.72
CA ALA A 4 -0.89 -7.06 -5.11
C ALA A 4 -1.21 -5.97 -4.08
N PHE A 5 -0.21 -5.15 -3.74
CA PHE A 5 -0.38 -3.91 -3.00
C PHE A 5 -0.29 -2.74 -3.97
N ILE A 6 -1.24 -1.82 -3.90
CA ILE A 6 -1.27 -0.57 -4.66
C ILE A 6 -1.55 0.62 -3.74
N GLY A 7 -1.22 1.81 -4.20
CA GLY A 7 -1.43 3.06 -3.47
C GLY A 7 -0.13 3.70 -3.00
N ASN A 8 -0.21 4.41 -1.89
CA ASN A 8 0.76 5.39 -1.46
C ASN A 8 1.91 4.86 -0.56
N THR A 9 2.63 5.79 0.02
CA THR A 9 3.82 5.60 0.85
C THR A 9 3.63 4.60 2.00
N LEU A 10 2.43 4.46 2.56
CA LEU A 10 2.16 3.55 3.67
C LEU A 10 2.51 2.10 3.30
N LEU A 11 1.96 1.60 2.20
CA LEU A 11 2.25 0.26 1.72
C LEU A 11 3.59 0.19 0.97
N ASP A 12 4.04 1.27 0.33
CA ASP A 12 5.35 1.32 -0.31
C ASP A 12 6.47 1.03 0.69
N ARG A 13 6.47 1.70 1.82
CA ARG A 13 7.46 1.48 2.88
C ARG A 13 7.32 0.14 3.61
N ALA A 14 6.12 -0.44 3.66
CA ALA A 14 5.87 -1.71 4.34
C ALA A 14 6.76 -2.85 3.83
N GLN A 15 7.20 -2.80 2.56
CA GLN A 15 8.12 -3.78 1.96
C GLN A 15 9.47 -3.87 2.69
N HIS A 16 9.93 -2.79 3.31
CA HIS A 16 11.21 -2.74 4.01
C HIS A 16 11.15 -3.39 5.40
N PHE A 17 9.97 -3.57 5.94
CA PHE A 17 9.74 -4.11 7.30
C PHE A 17 9.21 -5.54 7.29
N GLY A 18 8.48 -5.95 6.25
CA GLY A 18 8.08 -7.34 6.00
C GLY A 18 7.02 -7.92 6.93
N HIS A 19 6.56 -7.22 7.97
CA HIS A 19 5.68 -7.77 9.02
C HIS A 19 4.36 -8.32 8.50
N PHE A 20 3.65 -7.56 7.66
CA PHE A 20 2.33 -8.00 7.16
C PHE A 20 2.45 -9.18 6.19
N GLU A 21 3.39 -9.14 5.28
CA GLU A 21 3.59 -10.25 4.34
C GLU A 21 4.05 -11.52 5.06
N ALA A 22 4.96 -11.41 6.04
CA ALA A 22 5.37 -12.56 6.83
C ALA A 22 4.19 -13.15 7.62
N ALA A 23 3.32 -12.32 8.18
CA ALA A 23 2.09 -12.78 8.83
C ALA A 23 1.16 -13.51 7.85
N LEU A 24 1.04 -13.04 6.60
CA LEU A 24 0.26 -13.73 5.56
C LEU A 24 0.85 -15.10 5.24
N GLN A 25 2.17 -15.20 5.03
CA GLN A 25 2.83 -16.47 4.72
C GLN A 25 2.66 -17.49 5.86
N GLN A 26 2.87 -17.05 7.10
CA GLN A 26 2.73 -17.93 8.26
C GLN A 26 1.29 -18.34 8.56
N ALA A 27 0.31 -17.47 8.26
CA ALA A 27 -1.09 -17.77 8.47
C ALA A 27 -1.66 -18.76 7.43
N HIS A 28 -0.96 -18.97 6.32
CA HIS A 28 -1.40 -19.79 5.18
C HIS A 28 -0.27 -20.68 4.66
N PRO A 29 0.32 -21.55 5.51
CA PRO A 29 1.50 -22.33 5.15
C PRO A 29 1.25 -23.32 3.99
N GLU A 30 0.02 -23.78 3.85
CA GLU A 30 -0.40 -24.71 2.78
C GLU A 30 -0.73 -24.01 1.45
N SER A 31 -0.57 -22.66 1.42
CA SER A 31 -0.93 -21.87 0.25
C SER A 31 0.31 -21.31 -0.43
N GLU A 32 0.42 -21.48 -1.72
CA GLU A 32 1.39 -20.72 -2.52
C GLU A 32 0.90 -19.26 -2.64
N LEU A 33 1.46 -18.39 -1.82
CA LEU A 33 1.19 -16.94 -1.87
C LEU A 33 2.31 -16.21 -2.59
N VAL A 34 1.94 -15.48 -3.64
CA VAL A 34 2.85 -14.57 -4.35
C VAL A 34 2.43 -13.15 -4.08
N VAL A 35 3.20 -12.42 -3.28
CA VAL A 35 2.93 -11.01 -2.96
C VAL A 35 3.82 -10.10 -3.79
N ARG A 36 3.21 -9.06 -4.39
CA ARG A 36 3.88 -8.02 -5.19
C ARG A 36 3.50 -6.64 -4.70
N ASN A 37 4.48 -5.90 -4.26
CA ASN A 37 4.29 -4.51 -3.88
C ASN A 37 4.45 -3.62 -5.12
N LEU A 38 3.31 -3.12 -5.62
CA LEU A 38 3.23 -2.26 -6.81
C LEU A 38 2.98 -0.79 -6.45
N THR A 39 3.06 -0.45 -5.18
CA THR A 39 2.82 0.90 -4.67
C THR A 39 3.93 1.88 -5.07
N TRP A 40 3.59 3.16 -5.09
CA TRP A 40 4.55 4.26 -5.23
C TRP A 40 4.31 5.30 -4.15
N ALA A 41 5.42 5.85 -3.65
CA ALA A 41 5.32 6.93 -2.68
C ALA A 41 4.51 8.10 -3.24
N ALA A 42 3.63 8.66 -2.41
CA ALA A 42 2.77 9.79 -2.72
C ALA A 42 1.68 9.58 -3.79
N ASP A 43 1.43 8.36 -4.26
CA ASP A 43 0.29 8.09 -5.14
C ASP A 43 -1.03 8.56 -4.51
N GLN A 44 -1.88 9.14 -5.35
CA GLN A 44 -3.24 9.55 -5.02
C GLN A 44 -4.21 9.01 -6.07
N LEU A 45 -5.49 8.92 -5.72
CA LEU A 45 -6.53 8.51 -6.67
C LEU A 45 -6.57 9.44 -7.88
N GLY A 46 -6.28 8.90 -9.05
CA GLY A 46 -6.24 9.64 -10.31
C GLY A 46 -5.01 10.53 -10.51
N THR A 47 -4.02 10.41 -9.62
CA THR A 47 -2.73 11.09 -9.78
C THR A 47 -1.61 10.12 -9.39
N GLU A 48 -1.13 9.41 -10.38
CA GLU A 48 -0.12 8.37 -10.25
C GLU A 48 1.07 8.71 -11.17
N PRO A 49 1.96 9.64 -10.75
CA PRO A 49 3.08 10.07 -11.59
C PRO A 49 4.05 8.91 -11.83
N ARG A 50 4.36 8.65 -13.09
CA ARG A 50 5.31 7.62 -13.50
C ARG A 50 6.33 8.20 -14.47
N PRO A 51 7.53 7.62 -14.56
CA PRO A 51 8.45 7.94 -15.63
C PRO A 51 7.82 7.69 -17.02
N ALA A 52 8.25 8.43 -18.02
CA ALA A 52 7.77 8.25 -19.38
C ALA A 52 7.91 6.79 -19.83
N ASN A 53 6.85 6.26 -20.44
CA ASN A 53 6.73 4.86 -20.91
C ASN A 53 6.82 3.79 -19.81
N PHE A 54 6.76 4.15 -18.55
CA PHE A 54 6.57 3.17 -17.48
C PHE A 54 5.12 2.68 -17.51
N ALA A 55 4.91 1.39 -17.26
CA ALA A 55 3.58 0.80 -17.27
C ALA A 55 2.69 1.37 -16.15
N ASP A 56 1.41 1.51 -16.40
CA ASP A 56 0.43 1.93 -15.41
C ASP A 56 0.11 0.82 -14.38
N VAL A 57 -0.67 1.17 -13.36
CA VAL A 57 -1.05 0.23 -12.29
C VAL A 57 -1.81 -0.98 -12.84
N GLU A 58 -2.71 -0.78 -13.80
CA GLU A 58 -3.52 -1.88 -14.35
C GLU A 58 -2.69 -2.85 -15.19
N GLN A 59 -1.74 -2.33 -15.97
CA GLN A 59 -0.79 -3.18 -16.70
C GLN A 59 0.04 -4.02 -15.72
N HIS A 60 0.51 -3.43 -14.62
CA HIS A 60 1.25 -4.17 -13.59
C HIS A 60 0.39 -5.18 -12.84
N LEU A 61 -0.87 -4.87 -12.53
CA LEU A 61 -1.81 -5.82 -11.94
C LEU A 61 -2.06 -7.02 -12.87
N THR A 62 -2.14 -6.76 -14.18
CA THR A 62 -2.28 -7.81 -15.20
C THR A 62 -1.02 -8.68 -15.29
N ILE A 63 0.17 -8.09 -15.30
CA ILE A 63 1.45 -8.80 -15.28
C ILE A 63 1.57 -9.64 -14.00
N ALA A 64 1.17 -9.10 -12.86
CA ALA A 64 1.17 -9.80 -11.58
C ALA A 64 0.08 -10.89 -11.50
N LYS A 65 -0.91 -10.87 -12.40
CA LYS A 65 -2.10 -11.74 -12.39
C LYS A 65 -2.82 -11.67 -11.04
N ALA A 66 -3.13 -10.47 -10.58
CA ALA A 66 -3.62 -10.23 -9.24
C ALA A 66 -4.99 -10.89 -8.98
N ASP A 67 -5.07 -11.72 -7.93
CA ASP A 67 -6.29 -12.31 -7.40
C ASP A 67 -6.88 -11.48 -6.25
N VAL A 68 -5.99 -10.81 -5.49
CA VAL A 68 -6.33 -9.98 -4.33
C VAL A 68 -5.56 -8.68 -4.41
N ILE A 69 -6.22 -7.56 -4.15
CA ILE A 69 -5.63 -6.23 -4.17
C ILE A 69 -5.85 -5.55 -2.82
N PHE A 70 -4.77 -5.13 -2.17
CA PHE A 70 -4.81 -4.19 -1.05
C PHE A 70 -4.53 -2.80 -1.59
N ALA A 71 -5.46 -1.88 -1.39
CA ALA A 71 -5.39 -0.52 -1.94
C ALA A 71 -5.39 0.52 -0.81
N ALA A 72 -4.27 1.25 -0.64
CA ALA A 72 -4.10 2.28 0.40
C ALA A 72 -4.08 3.68 -0.20
N TYR A 73 -5.13 4.43 0.05
CA TYR A 73 -5.32 5.82 -0.37
C TYR A 73 -5.92 6.65 0.77
N GLY A 74 -6.18 7.93 0.55
CA GLY A 74 -6.90 8.79 1.47
C GLY A 74 -6.02 9.65 2.37
N PHE A 75 -4.73 9.36 2.51
CA PHE A 75 -3.84 10.18 3.34
C PHE A 75 -3.58 11.54 2.69
N ASN A 76 -3.03 11.58 1.48
CA ASN A 76 -2.73 12.83 0.78
C ASN A 76 -4.01 13.60 0.45
N GLU A 77 -5.06 12.87 0.07
CA GLU A 77 -6.36 13.44 -0.24
C GLU A 77 -6.99 14.13 0.98
N SER A 78 -6.70 13.66 2.20
CA SER A 78 -7.24 14.23 3.44
C SER A 78 -6.80 15.68 3.71
N PHE A 79 -5.71 16.13 3.10
CA PHE A 79 -5.28 17.53 3.21
C PHE A 79 -6.23 18.53 2.55
N ALA A 80 -7.13 18.08 1.68
CA ALA A 80 -8.22 18.91 1.14
C ALA A 80 -9.35 19.18 2.17
N GLY A 81 -9.29 18.55 3.35
CA GLY A 81 -10.27 18.74 4.41
C GLY A 81 -11.67 18.28 4.03
N GLU A 82 -12.68 18.83 4.69
CA GLU A 82 -14.08 18.44 4.47
C GLU A 82 -14.57 18.74 3.04
N SER A 83 -14.06 19.80 2.43
CA SER A 83 -14.43 20.18 1.05
C SER A 83 -14.02 19.16 0.00
N GLY A 84 -12.98 18.37 0.25
CA GLY A 84 -12.52 17.34 -0.66
C GLY A 84 -13.28 16.00 -0.58
N LEU A 85 -14.10 15.80 0.46
CA LEU A 85 -14.79 14.51 0.69
C LEU A 85 -15.71 14.07 -0.46
N PRO A 86 -16.52 14.94 -1.09
CA PRO A 86 -17.38 14.51 -2.19
C PRO A 86 -16.57 14.02 -3.41
N GLU A 87 -15.54 14.74 -3.78
CA GLU A 87 -14.67 14.37 -4.89
C GLU A 87 -13.90 13.07 -4.60
N PHE A 88 -13.33 12.94 -3.39
CA PHE A 88 -12.66 11.73 -2.96
C PHE A 88 -13.58 10.51 -3.02
N ARG A 89 -14.81 10.62 -2.50
CA ARG A 89 -15.83 9.58 -2.57
C ARG A 89 -16.07 9.14 -4.02
N GLN A 90 -16.32 10.10 -4.91
CA GLN A 90 -16.61 9.82 -6.30
C GLN A 90 -15.43 9.12 -7.00
N LYS A 91 -14.21 9.63 -6.81
CA LYS A 91 -13.00 9.03 -7.36
C LYS A 91 -12.79 7.61 -6.85
N LEU A 92 -12.95 7.39 -5.54
CA LEU A 92 -12.77 6.07 -4.94
C LEU A 92 -13.83 5.08 -5.42
N MET A 93 -15.09 5.49 -5.53
CA MET A 93 -16.18 4.68 -6.08
C MET A 93 -15.84 4.22 -7.51
N THR A 94 -15.45 5.16 -8.37
CA THR A 94 -15.11 4.89 -9.76
C THR A 94 -13.89 3.97 -9.87
N TYR A 95 -12.86 4.22 -9.05
CA TYR A 95 -11.63 3.44 -9.04
C TYR A 95 -11.88 1.98 -8.62
N VAL A 96 -12.61 1.77 -7.54
CA VAL A 96 -12.96 0.42 -7.06
C VAL A 96 -13.83 -0.32 -8.08
N ALA A 97 -14.81 0.34 -8.67
CA ALA A 97 -15.65 -0.25 -9.71
C ALA A 97 -14.81 -0.67 -10.94
N GLY A 98 -13.87 0.17 -11.36
CA GLY A 98 -12.94 -0.12 -12.45
C GLY A 98 -12.06 -1.34 -12.19
N LEU A 99 -11.49 -1.45 -10.99
CA LEU A 99 -10.69 -2.61 -10.59
C LEU A 99 -11.53 -3.91 -10.55
N LYS A 100 -12.74 -3.85 -10.00
CA LYS A 100 -13.65 -5.01 -9.92
C LYS A 100 -14.06 -5.56 -11.29
N ALA A 101 -14.20 -4.69 -12.27
CA ALA A 101 -14.64 -5.05 -13.62
C ALA A 101 -13.56 -5.81 -14.42
N LYS A 102 -12.32 -5.87 -13.96
CA LYS A 102 -11.18 -6.43 -14.70
C LYS A 102 -10.73 -7.77 -14.13
N ALA A 103 -10.54 -8.74 -15.00
CA ALA A 103 -9.99 -10.05 -14.65
C ALA A 103 -8.46 -10.05 -14.86
N PHE A 104 -7.71 -9.43 -13.94
CA PHE A 104 -6.25 -9.33 -14.03
C PHE A 104 -5.55 -10.69 -14.10
N ASN A 105 -6.13 -11.72 -13.47
CA ASN A 105 -5.65 -13.11 -13.53
C ASN A 105 -6.14 -13.87 -14.78
N GLY A 106 -6.89 -13.24 -15.67
CA GLY A 106 -7.49 -13.83 -16.85
C GLY A 106 -8.71 -14.71 -16.60
N LYS A 107 -9.27 -14.73 -15.38
CA LYS A 107 -10.38 -15.62 -14.98
C LYS A 107 -11.51 -14.88 -14.27
N THR A 108 -11.20 -14.13 -13.22
CA THR A 108 -12.18 -13.49 -12.34
C THR A 108 -11.73 -12.10 -11.94
N GLY A 109 -12.66 -11.21 -11.58
CA GLY A 109 -12.34 -9.96 -10.93
C GLY A 109 -11.63 -10.20 -9.59
N PRO A 110 -10.75 -9.28 -9.17
CA PRO A 110 -10.00 -9.42 -7.94
C PRO A 110 -10.87 -9.21 -6.70
N ARG A 111 -10.49 -9.84 -5.59
CA ARG A 111 -10.95 -9.43 -4.26
C ARG A 111 -10.17 -8.18 -3.85
N ILE A 112 -10.87 -7.17 -3.38
CA ILE A 112 -10.27 -5.88 -3.02
C ILE A 112 -10.43 -5.64 -1.53
N VAL A 113 -9.37 -5.14 -0.89
CA VAL A 113 -9.38 -4.65 0.48
C VAL A 113 -8.90 -3.20 0.45
N LEU A 114 -9.77 -2.27 0.80
CA LEU A 114 -9.40 -0.88 1.02
C LEU A 114 -8.71 -0.76 2.38
N VAL A 115 -7.54 -0.17 2.42
CA VAL A 115 -6.75 0.06 3.64
C VAL A 115 -6.82 1.55 3.96
N SER A 116 -7.36 1.90 5.12
CA SER A 116 -7.40 3.30 5.55
C SER A 116 -5.98 3.88 5.72
N PRO A 117 -5.81 5.20 5.73
CA PRO A 117 -4.60 5.81 6.26
C PRO A 117 -4.35 5.35 7.71
N ILE A 118 -3.13 5.51 8.19
CA ILE A 118 -2.80 5.47 9.62
C ILE A 118 -3.12 6.83 10.26
N ALA A 119 -3.23 6.86 11.58
CA ALA A 119 -3.24 8.12 12.32
C ALA A 119 -1.87 8.82 12.20
N ASN A 120 -1.89 10.15 12.29
CA ASN A 120 -0.68 10.92 12.55
C ASN A 120 -0.35 10.89 14.04
N GLU A 121 0.92 10.93 14.36
CA GLU A 121 1.47 10.95 15.70
C GLU A 121 2.07 12.32 16.01
N ASN A 122 1.91 12.79 17.25
CA ASN A 122 2.69 13.92 17.74
C ASN A 122 4.05 13.41 18.18
N VAL A 123 5.09 13.82 17.48
CA VAL A 123 6.49 13.53 17.84
C VAL A 123 7.21 14.83 18.18
N LYS A 124 8.36 14.75 18.81
CA LYS A 124 9.13 15.94 19.24
C LYS A 124 9.27 16.96 18.10
N GLY A 125 8.70 18.12 18.30
CA GLY A 125 8.75 19.24 17.34
C GLY A 125 7.72 19.16 16.19
N VAL A 126 6.88 18.13 16.14
CA VAL A 126 5.87 17.96 15.09
C VAL A 126 4.51 17.62 15.71
N ALA A 127 3.57 18.54 15.68
CA ALA A 127 2.19 18.36 16.14
C ALA A 127 1.28 17.88 14.98
N ALA A 128 1.60 16.75 14.39
CA ALA A 128 0.91 16.25 13.20
C ALA A 128 -0.49 15.72 13.51
N ALA A 129 -0.69 15.03 14.63
CA ALA A 129 -1.96 14.46 15.06
C ALA A 129 -3.02 15.54 15.23
N ASP A 130 -2.71 16.62 15.92
CA ASP A 130 -3.64 17.70 16.25
C ASP A 130 -4.23 18.38 15.00
N ARG A 131 -3.44 18.42 13.92
CA ARG A 131 -3.85 19.02 12.65
C ARG A 131 -4.63 18.07 11.77
N ASN A 132 -4.19 16.84 11.68
CA ASN A 132 -4.52 15.98 10.55
C ASN A 132 -5.55 14.89 10.91
N ASN A 133 -5.57 14.38 12.15
CA ASN A 133 -6.37 13.20 12.49
C ASN A 133 -7.87 13.40 12.32
N LYS A 134 -8.39 14.64 12.53
CA LYS A 134 -9.79 14.92 12.24
C LYS A 134 -10.13 14.67 10.75
N ASN A 135 -9.30 15.18 9.85
CA ASN A 135 -9.50 14.99 8.43
C ASN A 135 -9.31 13.52 8.03
N ILE A 136 -8.23 12.88 8.51
CA ILE A 136 -7.97 11.47 8.24
C ILE A 136 -9.14 10.58 8.69
N ALA A 137 -9.72 10.85 9.87
CA ALA A 137 -10.91 10.14 10.34
C ALA A 137 -12.10 10.29 9.39
N SER A 138 -12.35 11.51 8.87
CA SER A 138 -13.44 11.76 7.91
C SER A 138 -13.22 10.99 6.59
N TYR A 139 -11.99 10.97 6.08
CA TYR A 139 -11.64 10.21 4.87
C TYR A 139 -11.71 8.70 5.11
N THR A 140 -11.28 8.22 6.27
CA THR A 140 -11.42 6.81 6.70
C THR A 140 -12.90 6.38 6.72
N LYS A 141 -13.79 7.27 7.22
CA LYS A 141 -15.24 7.02 7.20
C LYS A 141 -15.76 6.89 5.77
N VAL A 142 -15.38 7.79 4.87
CA VAL A 142 -15.76 7.71 3.44
C VAL A 142 -15.27 6.41 2.81
N MET A 143 -14.04 5.98 3.09
CA MET A 143 -13.50 4.71 2.56
C MET A 143 -14.32 3.52 3.04
N ARG A 144 -14.73 3.49 4.30
CA ARG A 144 -15.59 2.42 4.86
C ARG A 144 -16.95 2.38 4.16
N GLU A 145 -17.58 3.56 3.96
CA GLU A 145 -18.87 3.66 3.28
C GLU A 145 -18.78 3.19 1.81
N VAL A 146 -17.72 3.58 1.11
CA VAL A 146 -17.46 3.11 -0.26
C VAL A 146 -17.21 1.62 -0.29
N ALA A 147 -16.42 1.07 0.62
CA ALA A 147 -16.18 -0.37 0.71
C ALA A 147 -17.49 -1.15 0.88
N THR A 148 -18.35 -0.68 1.78
CA THR A 148 -19.68 -1.27 2.00
C THR A 148 -20.55 -1.19 0.73
N ALA A 149 -20.63 -0.02 0.10
CA ALA A 149 -21.44 0.19 -1.10
C ALA A 149 -20.95 -0.65 -2.29
N GLN A 150 -19.64 -0.86 -2.39
CA GLN A 150 -19.03 -1.65 -3.47
C GLN A 150 -18.93 -3.14 -3.14
N GLY A 151 -19.25 -3.58 -1.92
CA GLY A 151 -19.10 -4.97 -1.48
C GLY A 151 -17.65 -5.45 -1.50
N VAL A 152 -16.71 -4.60 -1.08
CA VAL A 152 -15.28 -4.94 -0.94
C VAL A 152 -14.84 -4.91 0.52
N GLY A 153 -13.70 -5.52 0.82
CA GLY A 153 -13.12 -5.51 2.18
C GLY A 153 -12.67 -4.11 2.59
N PHE A 154 -12.68 -3.86 3.90
CA PHE A 154 -12.15 -2.65 4.49
C PHE A 154 -11.33 -2.94 5.74
N ALA A 155 -10.10 -2.48 5.77
CA ALA A 155 -9.23 -2.58 6.93
C ALA A 155 -9.01 -1.20 7.55
N ASP A 156 -9.65 -0.95 8.70
CA ASP A 156 -9.51 0.26 9.50
C ASP A 156 -8.23 0.18 10.33
N VAL A 157 -7.15 0.65 9.76
CA VAL A 157 -5.87 0.77 10.48
C VAL A 157 -5.71 2.14 11.15
N PHE A 158 -6.53 3.13 10.77
CA PHE A 158 -6.55 4.44 11.42
C PHE A 158 -6.89 4.30 12.90
N THR A 159 -8.03 3.72 13.21
CA THR A 159 -8.47 3.57 14.61
C THR A 159 -7.46 2.77 15.44
N ALA A 160 -6.84 1.74 14.87
CA ALA A 160 -5.87 0.92 15.60
C ALA A 160 -4.54 1.67 15.86
N THR A 161 -4.05 2.44 14.90
CA THR A 161 -2.83 3.22 15.07
C THR A 161 -3.03 4.43 15.95
N ASP A 162 -4.19 5.11 15.87
CA ASP A 162 -4.56 6.21 16.74
C ASP A 162 -4.56 5.77 18.21
N ALA A 163 -5.23 4.65 18.52
CA ALA A 163 -5.24 4.09 19.86
C ALA A 163 -3.85 3.68 20.36
N ALA A 164 -3.02 3.11 19.49
CA ALA A 164 -1.66 2.71 19.85
C ALA A 164 -0.76 3.94 20.14
N MET A 165 -0.85 4.99 19.32
CA MET A 165 -0.12 6.25 19.52
C MET A 165 -0.60 6.99 20.77
N ALA A 166 -1.92 7.00 21.04
CA ALA A 166 -2.50 7.61 22.23
C ALA A 166 -2.14 6.88 23.54
N SER A 167 -1.79 5.59 23.48
CA SER A 167 -1.41 4.82 24.68
C SER A 167 -0.06 5.24 25.27
N GLY A 168 0.70 6.04 24.55
CA GLY A 168 2.04 6.51 24.95
C GLY A 168 3.11 5.42 24.82
N GLY A 169 4.34 5.81 25.06
CA GLY A 169 5.49 4.91 24.96
C GLY A 169 6.49 5.38 23.91
N THR A 170 7.06 4.44 23.17
CA THR A 170 8.00 4.76 22.09
C THR A 170 7.23 5.23 20.86
N ASP A 171 7.71 6.30 20.22
CA ASP A 171 7.14 6.81 18.96
C ASP A 171 7.03 5.69 17.92
N LEU A 172 5.87 5.62 17.27
CA LEU A 172 5.59 4.65 16.19
C LEU A 172 5.94 5.21 14.81
N THR A 173 6.24 6.50 14.73
CA THR A 173 6.63 7.17 13.50
C THR A 173 7.98 7.85 13.62
N ILE A 174 8.60 8.18 12.48
CA ILE A 174 9.85 8.94 12.43
C ILE A 174 9.62 10.46 12.32
N ASN A 175 8.44 10.89 11.92
CA ASN A 175 8.11 12.29 11.64
C ASN A 175 6.60 12.59 11.73
N GLY A 176 5.86 11.83 12.49
CA GLY A 176 4.42 12.01 12.69
C GLY A 176 3.53 11.33 11.65
N CYS A 177 4.04 10.89 10.49
CA CYS A 177 3.23 10.25 9.45
C CYS A 177 3.87 9.03 8.77
N HIS A 178 5.17 8.80 8.97
CA HIS A 178 5.85 7.63 8.41
C HIS A 178 6.24 6.66 9.53
N LEU A 179 5.66 5.48 9.52
CA LEU A 179 5.92 4.47 10.52
C LEU A 179 7.41 4.05 10.55
N ASN A 180 7.92 3.82 11.75
CA ASN A 180 9.16 3.09 12.01
C ASN A 180 8.89 1.58 12.13
N ASP A 181 9.87 0.76 12.53
CA ASP A 181 9.68 -0.70 12.64
C ASP A 181 8.58 -1.07 13.66
N ALA A 182 8.56 -0.41 14.83
CA ALA A 182 7.54 -0.64 15.84
C ALA A 182 6.14 -0.28 15.32
N GLY A 183 6.03 0.84 14.61
CA GLY A 183 4.79 1.27 13.95
C GLY A 183 4.33 0.29 12.88
N TYR A 184 5.24 -0.23 12.04
CA TYR A 184 4.87 -1.25 11.05
C TYR A 184 4.47 -2.58 11.66
N ARG A 185 4.96 -2.92 12.85
CA ARG A 185 4.48 -4.10 13.60
C ARG A 185 3.03 -3.92 14.07
N VAL A 186 2.71 -2.76 14.63
CA VAL A 186 1.33 -2.40 15.02
C VAL A 186 0.41 -2.39 13.79
N PHE A 187 0.83 -1.70 12.73
CA PHE A 187 0.10 -1.63 11.46
C PHE A 187 -0.17 -3.02 10.87
N ALA A 188 0.84 -3.87 10.77
CA ALA A 188 0.71 -5.21 10.19
C ALA A 188 -0.28 -6.08 10.97
N LYS A 189 -0.20 -6.03 12.31
CA LYS A 189 -1.17 -6.71 13.18
C LYS A 189 -2.59 -6.21 12.92
N ALA A 190 -2.79 -4.89 12.93
CA ALA A 190 -4.09 -4.28 12.69
C ALA A 190 -4.64 -4.63 11.30
N LEU A 191 -3.81 -4.51 10.25
CA LEU A 191 -4.20 -4.84 8.89
C LEU A 191 -4.62 -6.30 8.76
N PHE A 192 -3.87 -7.22 9.37
CA PHE A 192 -4.21 -8.65 9.37
C PHE A 192 -5.55 -8.90 10.08
N GLU A 193 -5.69 -8.41 11.30
CA GLU A 193 -6.88 -8.64 12.13
C GLU A 193 -8.15 -8.04 11.51
N LYS A 194 -8.04 -6.83 10.91
CA LYS A 194 -9.17 -6.18 10.22
C LYS A 194 -9.52 -6.85 8.89
N THR A 195 -8.55 -7.46 8.21
CA THR A 195 -8.80 -8.18 6.96
C THR A 195 -9.43 -9.53 7.18
N PHE A 196 -8.94 -10.29 8.17
CA PHE A 196 -9.32 -11.70 8.33
C PHE A 196 -10.26 -11.97 9.51
N GLY A 197 -10.56 -10.98 10.36
CA GLY A 197 -11.42 -11.15 11.54
C GLY A 197 -10.87 -12.10 12.59
N ARG A 198 -9.57 -12.37 12.57
CA ARG A 198 -8.88 -13.26 13.52
C ARG A 198 -7.54 -12.67 13.94
N LYS A 199 -7.01 -13.14 15.07
CA LYS A 199 -5.72 -12.69 15.60
C LYS A 199 -4.58 -12.94 14.62
N ALA A 200 -3.70 -11.94 14.47
CA ALA A 200 -2.49 -12.08 13.67
C ALA A 200 -1.54 -13.12 14.29
N PRO A 201 -0.87 -13.95 13.48
CA PRO A 201 0.16 -14.84 14.00
C PRO A 201 1.34 -14.04 14.52
N MET A 202 2.10 -14.64 15.40
CA MET A 202 3.42 -14.12 15.79
C MET A 202 4.36 -14.31 14.60
N VAL A 203 4.97 -13.21 14.15
CA VAL A 203 5.88 -13.23 13.00
C VAL A 203 7.25 -13.77 13.44
N GLU A 204 7.69 -14.84 12.79
CA GLU A 204 9.02 -15.42 12.98
C GLU A 204 10.06 -14.62 12.18
N GLU A 205 11.17 -14.29 12.84
CA GLU A 205 12.21 -13.45 12.24
C GLU A 205 12.83 -14.04 10.97
N PRO A 206 13.11 -15.35 10.85
CA PRO A 206 13.62 -15.93 9.61
C PRO A 206 12.67 -15.75 8.44
N VAL A 207 11.35 -15.90 8.66
CA VAL A 207 10.34 -15.68 7.61
C VAL A 207 10.30 -14.21 7.20
N ARG A 208 10.32 -13.31 8.18
CA ARG A 208 10.33 -11.86 7.92
C ARG A 208 11.58 -11.44 7.15
N ALA A 209 12.76 -11.93 7.52
CA ALA A 209 14.00 -11.64 6.83
C ALA A 209 13.98 -12.12 5.35
N ALA A 210 13.46 -13.32 5.10
CA ALA A 210 13.29 -13.85 3.75
C ALA A 210 12.31 -13.00 2.92
N VAL A 211 11.21 -12.54 3.53
CA VAL A 211 10.25 -11.62 2.90
C VAL A 211 10.91 -10.30 2.53
N ILE A 212 11.68 -9.69 3.44
CA ILE A 212 12.40 -8.43 3.17
C ILE A 212 13.36 -8.59 1.99
N GLU A 213 14.16 -9.67 1.98
CA GLU A 213 15.11 -9.90 0.89
C GLU A 213 14.37 -10.13 -0.44
N LYS A 214 13.32 -10.93 -0.47
CA LYS A 214 12.46 -11.11 -1.66
C LYS A 214 11.90 -9.76 -2.14
N ASN A 215 11.42 -8.92 -1.23
CA ASN A 215 10.88 -7.60 -1.56
C ASN A 215 11.94 -6.68 -2.15
N LYS A 216 13.15 -6.68 -1.60
CA LYS A 216 14.29 -5.92 -2.12
C LYS A 216 14.65 -6.34 -3.56
N GLN A 217 14.69 -7.65 -3.85
CA GLN A 217 14.96 -8.15 -5.20
C GLN A 217 13.83 -7.78 -6.17
N PHE A 218 12.57 -7.91 -5.74
CA PHE A 218 11.43 -7.49 -6.57
C PHE A 218 11.44 -5.98 -6.82
N PHE A 219 11.71 -5.17 -5.80
CA PHE A 219 11.78 -3.71 -5.93
C PHE A 219 12.84 -3.28 -6.97
N ARG A 220 14.03 -3.87 -6.92
CA ARG A 220 15.10 -3.58 -7.88
C ARG A 220 14.72 -3.94 -9.31
N ARG A 221 13.93 -4.99 -9.51
CA ARG A 221 13.41 -5.38 -10.82
C ARG A 221 12.24 -4.48 -11.26
N TYR A 222 11.34 -4.15 -10.34
CA TYR A 222 10.13 -3.37 -10.62
C TYR A 222 10.44 -1.89 -10.83
N ARG A 223 11.34 -1.35 -10.01
CA ARG A 223 11.79 0.05 -10.08
C ARG A 223 13.31 0.11 -10.15
N PRO A 224 13.90 -0.16 -11.32
CA PRO A 224 15.34 -0.09 -11.48
C PRO A 224 15.83 1.34 -11.23
N VAL A 225 17.03 1.47 -10.70
CA VAL A 225 17.70 2.76 -10.52
C VAL A 225 17.81 3.45 -11.88
N ASN A 226 17.46 4.74 -11.92
CA ASN A 226 17.49 5.54 -13.13
C ASN A 226 16.59 5.00 -14.27
N THR A 227 15.29 4.98 -14.01
CA THR A 227 14.26 4.55 -14.97
C THR A 227 14.31 5.29 -16.30
N PHE A 228 14.92 6.47 -16.37
CA PHE A 228 15.10 7.24 -17.60
C PHE A 228 15.86 6.44 -18.68
N TYR A 229 16.82 5.61 -18.29
CA TYR A 229 17.54 4.74 -19.21
C TYR A 229 16.72 3.55 -19.73
N TYR A 230 15.78 3.05 -18.92
CA TYR A 230 14.98 1.88 -19.28
C TYR A 230 13.66 2.23 -19.97
N THR A 231 13.01 3.29 -19.55
CA THR A 231 11.66 3.65 -20.02
C THR A 231 11.57 5.06 -20.60
N GLY A 232 12.51 5.94 -20.24
CA GLY A 232 12.55 7.33 -20.71
C GLY A 232 13.15 7.50 -22.10
N GLY A 233 13.39 8.75 -22.51
CA GLY A 233 13.84 9.09 -23.85
C GLY A 233 15.18 8.49 -24.25
N ARG A 234 16.04 8.16 -23.29
CA ARG A 234 17.37 7.59 -23.59
C ARG A 234 17.36 6.12 -23.97
N ASN A 235 16.32 5.36 -23.64
CA ASN A 235 16.29 3.93 -23.94
C ASN A 235 16.39 3.61 -25.45
N ARG A 236 15.90 4.50 -26.30
CA ARG A 236 15.94 4.33 -27.76
C ARG A 236 17.24 4.84 -28.38
N SER A 237 17.87 5.82 -27.75
CA SER A 237 19.04 6.49 -28.31
C SER A 237 20.34 5.78 -27.99
N TYR A 238 20.59 5.45 -26.71
CA TYR A 238 21.84 4.80 -26.29
C TYR A 238 21.82 4.23 -24.85
N GLY A 239 20.86 4.62 -24.00
CA GLY A 239 20.88 4.22 -22.59
C GLY A 239 20.74 2.72 -22.37
N TYR A 240 19.82 2.10 -23.05
CA TYR A 240 19.54 0.67 -22.99
C TYR A 240 20.65 -0.16 -23.66
N LEU A 241 21.22 0.33 -24.76
CA LEU A 241 22.25 -0.38 -25.52
C LEU A 241 23.60 -0.44 -24.78
N ASP A 242 23.84 0.46 -23.85
CA ASP A 242 25.07 0.47 -23.05
C ASP A 242 25.20 -0.79 -22.17
N PHE A 243 24.09 -1.47 -21.87
CA PHE A 243 24.07 -2.65 -21.01
C PHE A 243 24.03 -3.97 -21.80
N LEU A 244 23.64 -3.95 -23.08
CA LEU A 244 23.55 -5.18 -23.89
C LEU A 244 24.89 -5.89 -24.09
N PRO A 245 26.01 -5.20 -24.30
CA PRO A 245 27.30 -5.86 -24.43
C PRO A 245 27.82 -6.50 -23.14
N ALA A 246 27.29 -6.08 -21.98
CA ALA A 246 27.67 -6.62 -20.69
C ALA A 246 26.80 -7.82 -20.27
N MET A 247 25.74 -8.08 -20.98
CA MET A 247 24.86 -9.24 -20.80
C MET A 247 25.18 -10.38 -21.76
#